data_fd7f4ca2ae5dd340e89e35dc3c6e4ecd
#
_entry.id   fd7f4ca2ae5dd340e89e35dc3c6e4ecd
#
_cell.length_a   1.000
_cell.length_b   1.000
_cell.length_c   1.000
_cell.angle_alpha   90.00
_cell.angle_beta   90.00
_cell.angle_gamma   90.00
#
_symmetry.space_group_name_H-M   'P 1'
#
loop_
_entity.id
_entity.type
_entity.pdbx_description
1 polymer ?
#
loop_
_entity_poly.entity_id
_entity_poly.type
_entity_poly.pdbx_seq_one_letter_code
_entity_poly.pdbx_strand_id
1 'polypeptide(L)'
;MKKRKDGRYQKNIYIGRDENGKAMYKSVFGKTQAEVTRKANEIKLKISKGMDILSENMPFSELCENWLIYKKALLSSDKQYKSYKTNLKPFSVLGDVAISKLVKADFQCIINDYFARNPHTGKPTSKKTLRDYRMTARQVFDFAVENRILDYNPLTYVRIPKNAPVSERRALTEQEQRWVMEMPHRAQLPAMIMMLSGLRLSECLALQWYDIDLENAQISVHQKLVMTGTPHIVQGAKSKAGIRTVNIPHTLVDFLKNQKNHKQSDFVVLTTKGEFFSTTAWRELWDSYMADLNLKYGDFSEYERKPKSKFDPKGVPFVIERFTAHYLRHTFATNLFFCGQDLLYVQNQLGHAKPETTLNIYTHLVLSLIHI
;
A
#
# COMPACT_ATOMS: atom_id res chain seq x y z
N MET A 1 -9.27 12.31 -55.30
CA MET A 1 -7.98 12.30 -54.53
C MET A 1 -6.86 12.06 -55.51
N LYS A 2 -5.74 12.83 -55.39
CA LYS A 2 -4.58 12.60 -56.24
C LYS A 2 -3.78 11.38 -55.75
N LYS A 3 -3.32 10.53 -56.69
CA LYS A 3 -2.43 9.44 -56.39
C LYS A 3 -0.99 9.98 -56.32
N ARG A 4 -0.26 9.64 -55.27
CA ARG A 4 1.14 10.07 -55.06
C ARG A 4 2.11 9.27 -55.96
N LYS A 5 3.35 9.74 -56.09
CA LYS A 5 4.41 9.04 -56.83
C LYS A 5 4.70 7.64 -56.21
N ASP A 6 4.43 7.42 -54.91
CA ASP A 6 4.59 6.15 -54.18
C ASP A 6 3.38 5.20 -54.38
N GLY A 7 2.44 5.53 -55.24
CA GLY A 7 1.27 4.71 -55.53
C GLY A 7 0.12 4.79 -54.55
N ARG A 8 0.26 5.53 -53.44
CA ARG A 8 -0.77 5.69 -52.41
C ARG A 8 -1.65 6.91 -52.68
N TYR A 9 -2.89 6.86 -52.17
CA TYR A 9 -3.80 7.99 -52.11
C TYR A 9 -3.62 8.74 -50.82
N GLN A 10 -3.79 10.08 -50.84
CA GLN A 10 -3.70 10.95 -49.68
C GLN A 10 -4.91 11.87 -49.57
N LYS A 11 -5.36 12.14 -48.36
CA LYS A 11 -6.35 13.16 -48.01
C LYS A 11 -5.92 13.87 -46.74
N ASN A 12 -5.99 15.19 -46.73
CA ASN A 12 -5.75 16.01 -45.57
C ASN A 12 -7.09 16.34 -44.91
N ILE A 13 -7.15 16.18 -43.60
CA ILE A 13 -8.34 16.45 -42.76
C ILE A 13 -7.99 17.60 -41.84
N TYR A 14 -8.79 18.64 -41.88
CA TYR A 14 -8.67 19.75 -40.95
C TYR A 14 -8.99 19.24 -39.54
N ILE A 15 -8.09 19.53 -38.55
CA ILE A 15 -8.20 19.05 -37.17
C ILE A 15 -8.25 20.20 -36.16
N GLY A 16 -8.19 21.45 -36.60
CA GLY A 16 -8.25 22.63 -35.72
C GLY A 16 -7.24 23.70 -36.09
N ARG A 17 -6.99 24.61 -35.16
CA ARG A 17 -5.94 25.64 -35.26
C ARG A 17 -4.96 25.47 -34.11
N ASP A 18 -3.69 25.81 -34.35
CA ASP A 18 -2.67 25.89 -33.30
C ASP A 18 -2.83 27.16 -32.45
N GLU A 19 -1.98 27.30 -31.41
CA GLU A 19 -1.97 28.51 -30.53
C GLU A 19 -1.78 29.81 -31.25
N ASN A 20 -1.20 29.80 -32.47
CA ASN A 20 -0.98 30.96 -33.32
C ASN A 20 -2.10 31.16 -34.33
N GLY A 21 -3.20 30.42 -34.25
CA GLY A 21 -4.35 30.52 -35.15
C GLY A 21 -4.16 29.83 -36.53
N LYS A 22 -3.03 29.15 -36.79
CA LYS A 22 -2.74 28.47 -38.05
C LYS A 22 -3.51 27.14 -38.13
N ALA A 23 -4.11 26.88 -39.30
CA ALA A 23 -4.87 25.67 -39.56
C ALA A 23 -3.97 24.41 -39.53
N MET A 24 -4.36 23.42 -38.71
CA MET A 24 -3.70 22.14 -38.59
C MET A 24 -4.44 21.06 -39.39
N TYR A 25 -3.67 20.17 -40.04
CA TYR A 25 -4.21 19.11 -40.85
C TYR A 25 -3.54 17.76 -40.51
N LYS A 26 -4.36 16.70 -40.42
CA LYS A 26 -3.87 15.31 -40.34
C LYS A 26 -3.96 14.65 -41.69
N SER A 27 -2.84 14.14 -42.22
CA SER A 27 -2.80 13.43 -43.50
C SER A 27 -3.15 11.96 -43.30
N VAL A 28 -4.02 11.45 -44.15
CA VAL A 28 -4.44 10.04 -44.19
C VAL A 28 -3.98 9.42 -45.51
N PHE A 29 -3.38 8.24 -45.41
CA PHE A 29 -2.85 7.50 -46.56
C PHE A 29 -3.50 6.13 -46.68
N GLY A 30 -3.65 5.63 -47.90
CA GLY A 30 -4.14 4.28 -48.17
C GLY A 30 -3.80 3.81 -49.58
N LYS A 31 -3.85 2.50 -49.81
CA LYS A 31 -3.61 1.89 -51.12
C LYS A 31 -4.79 2.10 -52.10
N THR A 32 -5.99 2.30 -51.55
CA THR A 32 -7.20 2.56 -52.34
C THR A 32 -7.91 3.84 -51.87
N GLN A 33 -8.71 4.45 -52.74
CA GLN A 33 -9.52 5.62 -52.37
C GLN A 33 -10.57 5.30 -51.31
N ALA A 34 -11.16 4.10 -51.34
CA ALA A 34 -12.10 3.63 -50.36
C ALA A 34 -11.48 3.55 -48.96
N GLU A 35 -10.24 3.02 -48.87
CA GLU A 35 -9.49 2.95 -47.60
C GLU A 35 -9.23 4.35 -47.00
N VAL A 36 -8.77 5.29 -47.85
CA VAL A 36 -8.53 6.67 -47.42
C VAL A 36 -9.82 7.36 -46.95
N THR A 37 -10.92 7.12 -47.68
CA THR A 37 -12.23 7.69 -47.34
C THR A 37 -12.72 7.15 -46.01
N ARG A 38 -12.60 5.84 -45.78
CA ARG A 38 -12.98 5.21 -44.47
C ARG A 38 -12.17 5.81 -43.33
N LYS A 39 -10.81 5.81 -43.45
CA LYS A 39 -9.94 6.40 -42.41
C LYS A 39 -10.23 7.90 -42.16
N ALA A 40 -10.52 8.64 -43.26
CA ALA A 40 -10.88 10.06 -43.15
C ALA A 40 -12.20 10.26 -42.40
N ASN A 41 -13.20 9.42 -42.64
CA ASN A 41 -14.48 9.47 -41.95
C ASN A 41 -14.35 9.09 -40.47
N GLU A 42 -13.51 8.09 -40.14
CA GLU A 42 -13.19 7.74 -38.73
C GLU A 42 -12.58 8.94 -37.98
N ILE A 43 -11.62 9.65 -38.58
CA ILE A 43 -11.03 10.85 -37.97
C ILE A 43 -12.07 11.97 -37.81
N LYS A 44 -12.90 12.21 -38.85
CA LYS A 44 -13.97 13.20 -38.76
C LYS A 44 -14.98 12.89 -37.65
N LEU A 45 -15.31 11.61 -37.47
CA LEU A 45 -16.17 11.17 -36.37
C LEU A 45 -15.52 11.41 -35.01
N LYS A 46 -14.22 11.18 -34.86
CA LYS A 46 -13.49 11.50 -33.65
C LYS A 46 -13.51 13.02 -33.35
N ILE A 47 -13.30 13.85 -34.40
CA ILE A 47 -13.37 15.33 -34.28
C ILE A 47 -14.79 15.75 -33.83
N SER A 48 -15.85 15.20 -34.46
CA SER A 48 -17.22 15.57 -34.09
C SER A 48 -17.60 15.18 -32.67
N LYS A 49 -16.93 14.17 -32.09
CA LYS A 49 -17.04 13.79 -30.68
C LYS A 49 -16.14 14.63 -29.76
N GLY A 50 -15.43 15.61 -30.31
CA GLY A 50 -14.51 16.48 -29.54
C GLY A 50 -13.28 15.75 -29.02
N MET A 51 -12.81 14.69 -29.71
CA MET A 51 -11.61 13.95 -29.32
C MET A 51 -10.33 14.71 -29.65
N ASP A 52 -9.33 14.62 -28.77
CA ASP A 52 -7.98 15.13 -29.03
C ASP A 52 -7.18 14.15 -29.90
N ILE A 53 -7.19 14.41 -31.21
CA ILE A 53 -6.54 13.54 -32.20
C ILE A 53 -5.01 13.70 -32.17
N LEU A 54 -4.49 14.82 -31.68
CA LEU A 54 -3.04 15.07 -31.64
C LEU A 54 -2.39 14.23 -30.56
N SER A 55 -2.99 14.16 -29.40
CA SER A 55 -2.45 13.42 -28.26
C SER A 55 -2.67 11.91 -28.31
N GLU A 56 -3.49 11.37 -29.24
CA GLU A 56 -3.74 9.91 -29.32
C GLU A 56 -2.48 9.08 -29.63
N ASN A 57 -1.45 9.69 -30.15
CA ASN A 57 -0.18 9.03 -30.49
C ASN A 57 0.96 9.36 -29.50
N MET A 58 0.66 10.04 -28.38
CA MET A 58 1.69 10.29 -27.38
C MET A 58 2.22 8.97 -26.79
N PRO A 59 3.50 8.90 -26.38
CA PRO A 59 4.05 7.77 -25.66
C PRO A 59 3.33 7.52 -24.35
N PHE A 60 3.23 6.27 -23.91
CA PHE A 60 2.61 5.94 -22.63
C PHE A 60 3.35 6.56 -21.44
N SER A 61 4.68 6.68 -21.51
CA SER A 61 5.48 7.38 -20.49
C SER A 61 5.03 8.83 -20.31
N GLU A 62 4.77 9.55 -21.41
CA GLU A 62 4.30 10.94 -21.38
C GLU A 62 2.90 11.04 -20.76
N LEU A 63 1.98 10.14 -21.12
CA LEU A 63 0.65 10.08 -20.47
C LEU A 63 0.76 9.84 -18.96
N CYS A 64 1.67 8.95 -18.53
CA CYS A 64 1.92 8.69 -17.11
C CYS A 64 2.45 9.94 -16.39
N GLU A 65 3.37 10.68 -17.00
CA GLU A 65 3.92 11.91 -16.43
C GLU A 65 2.84 13.00 -16.29
N ASN A 66 2.05 13.23 -17.34
CA ASN A 66 0.95 14.20 -17.33
C ASN A 66 -0.06 13.84 -16.22
N TRP A 67 -0.43 12.57 -16.11
CA TRP A 67 -1.31 12.11 -15.05
C TRP A 67 -0.69 12.27 -13.65
N LEU A 68 0.60 12.01 -13.48
CA LEU A 68 1.30 12.18 -12.20
C LEU A 68 1.38 13.64 -11.79
N ILE A 69 1.59 14.58 -12.73
CA ILE A 69 1.55 16.02 -12.49
C ILE A 69 0.16 16.43 -12.01
N TYR A 70 -0.88 16.01 -12.73
CA TYR A 70 -2.28 16.24 -12.35
C TYR A 70 -2.59 15.69 -10.95
N LYS A 71 -2.20 14.44 -10.66
CA LYS A 71 -2.43 13.84 -9.33
C LYS A 71 -1.67 14.55 -8.22
N LYS A 72 -0.44 15.00 -8.48
CA LYS A 72 0.37 15.69 -7.46
C LYS A 72 -0.33 16.94 -6.92
N ALA A 73 -1.03 17.69 -7.77
CA ALA A 73 -1.80 18.85 -7.37
C ALA A 73 -3.01 18.53 -6.46
N LEU A 74 -3.54 17.30 -6.56
CA LEU A 74 -4.72 16.85 -5.81
C LEU A 74 -4.39 16.09 -4.52
N LEU A 75 -3.13 15.68 -4.34
CA LEU A 75 -2.73 14.84 -3.22
C LEU A 75 -2.25 15.66 -2.03
N SER A 76 -2.74 15.33 -0.86
CA SER A 76 -2.25 15.86 0.43
C SER A 76 -1.03 15.08 0.99
N SER A 77 -0.53 14.04 0.30
CA SER A 77 0.52 13.15 0.81
C SER A 77 1.51 12.72 -0.25
N ASP A 78 2.78 13.05 -0.04
CA ASP A 78 3.91 12.58 -0.86
C ASP A 78 4.05 11.05 -0.89
N LYS A 79 3.61 10.36 0.17
CA LYS A 79 3.64 8.90 0.23
C LYS A 79 2.76 8.28 -0.85
N GLN A 80 1.58 8.84 -1.08
CA GLN A 80 0.66 8.34 -2.10
C GLN A 80 1.22 8.59 -3.52
N TYR A 81 1.81 9.76 -3.74
CA TYR A 81 2.49 10.07 -4.99
C TYR A 81 3.63 9.08 -5.31
N LYS A 82 4.50 8.80 -4.31
CA LYS A 82 5.56 7.79 -4.43
C LYS A 82 5.01 6.39 -4.72
N SER A 83 3.87 6.04 -4.11
CA SER A 83 3.19 4.76 -4.37
C SER A 83 2.72 4.66 -5.83
N TYR A 84 2.13 5.72 -6.38
CA TYR A 84 1.73 5.75 -7.79
C TYR A 84 2.91 5.55 -8.73
N LYS A 85 4.03 6.26 -8.51
CA LYS A 85 5.25 6.06 -9.29
C LYS A 85 5.75 4.61 -9.23
N THR A 86 5.73 4.01 -8.04
CA THR A 86 6.16 2.62 -7.85
C THR A 86 5.22 1.64 -8.56
N ASN A 87 3.91 1.88 -8.51
CA ASN A 87 2.92 1.02 -9.14
C ASN A 87 2.95 1.08 -10.68
N LEU A 88 3.46 2.16 -11.28
CA LEU A 88 3.61 2.29 -12.73
C LEU A 88 4.90 1.64 -13.27
N LYS A 89 5.91 1.38 -12.43
CA LYS A 89 7.19 0.78 -12.85
C LYS A 89 7.05 -0.52 -13.65
N PRO A 90 6.14 -1.47 -13.31
CA PRO A 90 5.97 -2.69 -14.12
C PRO A 90 5.65 -2.42 -15.58
N PHE A 91 4.99 -1.32 -15.88
CA PHE A 91 4.53 -0.96 -17.22
C PHE A 91 5.52 -0.07 -17.98
N SER A 92 6.71 0.20 -17.44
CA SER A 92 7.73 1.04 -18.10
C SER A 92 8.21 0.47 -19.45
N VAL A 93 8.10 -0.85 -19.64
CA VAL A 93 8.41 -1.52 -20.91
C VAL A 93 7.52 -1.08 -22.08
N LEU A 94 6.35 -0.49 -21.77
CA LEU A 94 5.42 0.07 -22.74
C LEU A 94 5.64 1.58 -22.95
N GLY A 95 6.62 2.17 -22.28
CA GLY A 95 6.79 3.63 -22.20
C GLY A 95 6.81 4.35 -23.55
N ASP A 96 7.51 3.80 -24.53
CA ASP A 96 7.67 4.40 -25.87
C ASP A 96 6.53 4.04 -26.84
N VAL A 97 5.61 3.17 -26.43
CA VAL A 97 4.48 2.76 -27.27
C VAL A 97 3.41 3.84 -27.27
N ALA A 98 2.93 4.21 -28.45
CA ALA A 98 1.82 5.15 -28.58
C ALA A 98 0.56 4.59 -27.91
N ILE A 99 -0.09 5.40 -27.07
CA ILE A 99 -1.24 4.97 -26.27
C ILE A 99 -2.42 4.43 -27.09
N SER A 100 -2.58 4.92 -28.33
CA SER A 100 -3.60 4.42 -29.26
C SER A 100 -3.37 2.99 -29.75
N LYS A 101 -2.15 2.45 -29.60
CA LYS A 101 -1.77 1.08 -29.99
C LYS A 101 -1.85 0.10 -28.84
N LEU A 102 -1.91 0.59 -27.62
CA LEU A 102 -1.94 -0.25 -26.42
C LEU A 102 -3.31 -0.91 -26.27
N VAL A 103 -3.28 -2.21 -26.07
CA VAL A 103 -4.48 -3.05 -25.94
C VAL A 103 -4.45 -3.82 -24.62
N LYS A 104 -5.58 -4.40 -24.24
CA LYS A 104 -5.70 -5.21 -23.01
C LYS A 104 -4.61 -6.27 -22.88
N ALA A 105 -4.21 -6.91 -23.98
CA ALA A 105 -3.24 -8.01 -23.98
C ALA A 105 -1.89 -7.57 -23.42
N ASP A 106 -1.42 -6.36 -23.75
CA ASP A 106 -0.13 -5.83 -23.29
C ASP A 106 -0.08 -5.74 -21.78
N PHE A 107 -1.13 -5.22 -21.17
CA PHE A 107 -1.23 -5.08 -19.71
C PHE A 107 -1.47 -6.42 -19.03
N GLN A 108 -2.25 -7.32 -19.64
CA GLN A 108 -2.51 -8.64 -19.09
C GLN A 108 -1.23 -9.49 -19.05
N CYS A 109 -0.39 -9.43 -20.08
CA CYS A 109 0.92 -10.10 -20.10
C CYS A 109 1.77 -9.64 -18.92
N ILE A 110 1.95 -8.34 -18.73
CA ILE A 110 2.76 -7.79 -17.64
C ILE A 110 2.23 -8.22 -16.25
N ILE A 111 0.90 -8.19 -16.05
CA ILE A 111 0.29 -8.65 -14.80
C ILE A 111 0.55 -10.16 -14.59
N ASN A 112 0.50 -10.98 -15.64
CA ASN A 112 0.76 -12.42 -15.56
C ASN A 112 2.25 -12.70 -15.29
N ASP A 113 3.17 -11.95 -15.90
CA ASP A 113 4.61 -12.08 -15.68
C ASP A 113 5.00 -11.76 -14.24
N TYR A 114 4.48 -10.64 -13.71
CA TYR A 114 4.70 -10.27 -12.31
C TYR A 114 4.01 -11.23 -11.34
N PHE A 115 2.89 -11.84 -11.72
CA PHE A 115 2.27 -12.90 -10.96
C PHE A 115 3.17 -14.14 -10.90
N ALA A 116 3.72 -14.57 -12.03
CA ALA A 116 4.58 -15.75 -12.08
C ALA A 116 5.89 -15.52 -11.31
N ARG A 117 6.54 -14.39 -11.54
CA ARG A 117 7.81 -14.03 -10.91
C ARG A 117 8.03 -12.53 -10.89
N ASN A 118 8.07 -11.94 -9.71
CA ASN A 118 8.47 -10.55 -9.55
C ASN A 118 9.99 -10.40 -9.80
N PRO A 119 10.44 -9.58 -10.73
CA PRO A 119 11.86 -9.45 -11.07
C PRO A 119 12.75 -8.96 -9.92
N HIS A 120 12.16 -8.22 -8.95
CA HIS A 120 12.90 -7.69 -7.81
C HIS A 120 13.00 -8.67 -6.63
N THR A 121 12.02 -9.54 -6.45
CA THR A 121 11.97 -10.46 -5.29
C THR A 121 12.21 -11.92 -5.66
N GLY A 122 12.14 -12.25 -6.96
CA GLY A 122 12.21 -13.62 -7.46
C GLY A 122 11.00 -14.50 -7.08
N LYS A 123 10.00 -13.94 -6.37
CA LYS A 123 8.81 -14.65 -5.88
C LYS A 123 7.55 -14.15 -6.61
N PRO A 124 6.46 -14.93 -6.60
CA PRO A 124 5.16 -14.48 -7.11
C PRO A 124 4.69 -13.20 -6.41
N THR A 125 4.12 -12.27 -7.18
CA THR A 125 3.59 -11.01 -6.63
C THR A 125 2.24 -11.23 -5.97
N SER A 126 2.03 -10.61 -4.80
CA SER A 126 0.77 -10.72 -4.06
C SER A 126 -0.42 -10.14 -4.84
N LYS A 127 -1.60 -10.72 -4.62
CA LYS A 127 -2.88 -10.28 -5.22
C LYS A 127 -3.15 -8.80 -4.98
N LYS A 128 -2.82 -8.30 -3.78
CA LYS A 128 -2.97 -6.88 -3.43
C LYS A 128 -2.07 -6.00 -4.30
N THR A 129 -0.79 -6.33 -4.40
CA THR A 129 0.18 -5.57 -5.19
C THR A 129 -0.20 -5.55 -6.68
N LEU A 130 -0.61 -6.69 -7.24
CA LEU A 130 -1.10 -6.76 -8.63
C LEU A 130 -2.35 -5.90 -8.84
N ARG A 131 -3.27 -5.86 -7.87
CA ARG A 131 -4.41 -4.95 -7.90
C ARG A 131 -3.99 -3.49 -7.89
N ASP A 132 -3.03 -3.13 -7.04
CA ASP A 132 -2.53 -1.76 -6.92
C ASP A 132 -1.85 -1.32 -8.23
N TYR A 133 -1.07 -2.17 -8.89
CA TYR A 133 -0.50 -1.95 -10.21
C TYR A 133 -1.59 -1.68 -11.26
N ARG A 134 -2.53 -2.63 -11.41
CA ARG A 134 -3.64 -2.50 -12.36
C ARG A 134 -4.48 -1.24 -12.09
N MET A 135 -4.82 -0.97 -10.83
CA MET A 135 -5.65 0.18 -10.45
C MET A 135 -4.96 1.50 -10.79
N THR A 136 -3.65 1.61 -10.57
CA THR A 136 -2.90 2.83 -10.89
C THR A 136 -2.83 3.03 -12.40
N ALA A 137 -2.47 2.00 -13.17
CA ALA A 137 -2.44 2.09 -14.63
C ALA A 137 -3.83 2.38 -15.21
N ARG A 138 -4.89 1.79 -14.63
CA ARG A 138 -6.28 2.09 -15.02
C ARG A 138 -6.62 3.57 -14.85
N GLN A 139 -6.25 4.18 -13.72
CA GLN A 139 -6.48 5.61 -13.49
C GLN A 139 -5.76 6.51 -14.49
N VAL A 140 -4.57 6.11 -14.99
CA VAL A 140 -3.86 6.82 -16.05
C VAL A 140 -4.68 6.82 -17.35
N PHE A 141 -5.26 5.68 -17.71
CA PHE A 141 -6.11 5.59 -18.92
C PHE A 141 -7.51 6.17 -18.71
N ASP A 142 -8.08 6.11 -17.50
CA ASP A 142 -9.33 6.83 -17.18
C ASP A 142 -9.12 8.35 -17.40
N PHE A 143 -7.98 8.90 -16.97
CA PHE A 143 -7.60 10.28 -17.24
C PHE A 143 -7.52 10.59 -18.75
N ALA A 144 -6.96 9.69 -19.56
CA ALA A 144 -6.92 9.87 -21.02
C ALA A 144 -8.34 9.86 -21.64
N VAL A 145 -9.24 9.02 -21.14
CA VAL A 145 -10.64 8.97 -21.59
C VAL A 145 -11.41 10.22 -21.14
N GLU A 146 -11.28 10.65 -19.88
CA GLU A 146 -11.90 11.86 -19.34
C GLU A 146 -11.47 13.12 -20.11
N ASN A 147 -10.20 13.18 -20.56
CA ASN A 147 -9.68 14.26 -21.38
C ASN A 147 -9.90 14.06 -22.89
N ARG A 148 -10.69 13.06 -23.29
CA ARG A 148 -11.05 12.76 -24.68
C ARG A 148 -9.86 12.46 -25.59
N ILE A 149 -8.76 11.97 -25.04
CA ILE A 149 -7.57 11.53 -25.80
C ILE A 149 -7.84 10.14 -26.36
N LEU A 150 -8.51 9.27 -25.61
CA LEU A 150 -8.89 7.92 -26.01
C LEU A 150 -10.39 7.69 -25.87
N ASP A 151 -10.94 6.78 -26.68
CA ASP A 151 -12.37 6.36 -26.60
C ASP A 151 -12.61 5.33 -25.51
N TYR A 152 -11.60 4.57 -25.09
CA TYR A 152 -11.74 3.47 -24.14
C TYR A 152 -10.48 3.29 -23.31
N ASN A 153 -10.63 2.63 -22.17
CA ASN A 153 -9.55 2.27 -21.28
C ASN A 153 -9.18 0.78 -21.48
N PRO A 154 -7.96 0.45 -21.96
CA PRO A 154 -7.54 -0.93 -22.22
C PRO A 154 -7.47 -1.79 -20.96
N LEU A 155 -7.38 -1.18 -19.77
CA LEU A 155 -7.33 -1.91 -18.49
C LEU A 155 -8.71 -2.30 -17.93
N THR A 156 -9.81 -1.90 -18.56
CA THR A 156 -11.17 -2.19 -18.07
C THR A 156 -11.38 -3.68 -17.82
N TYR A 157 -10.89 -4.54 -18.71
CA TYR A 157 -11.08 -5.99 -18.64
C TYR A 157 -9.80 -6.77 -18.28
N VAL A 158 -8.74 -6.10 -17.83
CA VAL A 158 -7.54 -6.76 -17.29
C VAL A 158 -7.90 -7.44 -15.96
N ARG A 159 -7.56 -8.71 -15.80
CA ARG A 159 -7.91 -9.52 -14.63
C ARG A 159 -6.67 -9.88 -13.82
N ILE A 160 -6.84 -9.93 -12.52
CA ILE A 160 -5.82 -10.46 -11.60
C ILE A 160 -6.01 -11.97 -11.50
N PRO A 161 -4.94 -12.79 -11.60
CA PRO A 161 -5.02 -14.24 -11.42
C PRO A 161 -5.70 -14.62 -10.09
N LYS A 162 -6.63 -15.59 -10.15
CA LYS A 162 -7.41 -16.01 -8.97
C LYS A 162 -6.53 -16.57 -7.86
N ASN A 163 -5.50 -17.32 -8.25
CA ASN A 163 -4.52 -18.00 -7.40
C ASN A 163 -3.32 -17.11 -7.00
N ALA A 164 -3.40 -15.79 -7.25
CA ALA A 164 -2.36 -14.88 -6.78
C ALA A 164 -2.27 -14.90 -5.25
N PRO A 165 -1.02 -14.94 -4.68
CA PRO A 165 -0.82 -15.05 -3.25
C PRO A 165 -1.54 -13.95 -2.48
N VAL A 166 -2.25 -14.35 -1.43
CA VAL A 166 -2.88 -13.43 -0.48
C VAL A 166 -2.04 -13.45 0.78
N SER A 167 -1.59 -12.30 1.22
CA SER A 167 -0.95 -12.18 2.54
C SER A 167 -2.05 -12.02 3.57
N GLU A 168 -2.33 -13.05 4.30
CA GLU A 168 -3.24 -13.02 5.43
C GLU A 168 -2.48 -12.57 6.67
N ARG A 169 -3.13 -11.73 7.46
CA ARG A 169 -2.63 -11.32 8.76
C ARG A 169 -3.39 -12.11 9.80
N ARG A 170 -2.68 -12.95 10.53
CA ARG A 170 -3.23 -13.69 11.66
C ARG A 170 -3.03 -12.96 12.98
N ALA A 171 -3.78 -13.31 13.99
CA ALA A 171 -3.43 -13.01 15.36
C ALA A 171 -2.21 -13.84 15.79
N LEU A 172 -1.49 -13.36 16.79
CA LEU A 172 -0.46 -14.14 17.45
C LEU A 172 -1.12 -15.31 18.21
N THR A 173 -0.47 -16.47 18.18
CA THR A 173 -0.83 -17.59 19.02
C THR A 173 -0.62 -17.22 20.49
N GLU A 174 -1.23 -17.96 21.43
CA GLU A 174 -1.01 -17.74 22.86
C GLU A 174 0.46 -17.86 23.24
N GLN A 175 1.18 -18.78 22.60
CA GLN A 175 2.60 -18.94 22.82
C GLN A 175 3.39 -17.70 22.38
N GLU A 176 3.09 -17.15 21.19
CA GLU A 176 3.75 -15.95 20.70
C GLU A 176 3.41 -14.72 21.53
N GLN A 177 2.16 -14.62 22.05
CA GLN A 177 1.77 -13.58 23.00
C GLN A 177 2.59 -13.66 24.29
N ARG A 178 2.82 -14.89 24.82
CA ARG A 178 3.71 -15.09 25.97
C ARG A 178 5.15 -14.67 25.66
N TRP A 179 5.68 -14.99 24.47
CA TRP A 179 7.00 -14.52 24.06
C TRP A 179 7.14 -13.00 24.09
N VAL A 180 6.10 -12.28 23.63
CA VAL A 180 6.07 -10.81 23.66
C VAL A 180 6.10 -10.29 25.10
N MET A 181 5.34 -10.94 26.01
CA MET A 181 5.28 -10.55 27.42
C MET A 181 6.59 -10.83 28.17
N GLU A 182 7.28 -11.92 27.84
CA GLU A 182 8.43 -12.43 28.61
C GLU A 182 9.79 -12.01 28.05
N MET A 183 9.86 -11.54 26.78
CA MET A 183 11.13 -11.25 26.13
C MET A 183 11.64 -9.84 26.50
N PRO A 184 12.65 -9.71 27.37
CA PRO A 184 13.21 -8.41 27.74
C PRO A 184 13.99 -7.84 26.54
N HIS A 185 13.45 -6.81 25.93
CA HIS A 185 14.04 -6.09 24.81
C HIS A 185 13.44 -4.67 24.76
N ARG A 186 14.16 -3.72 24.17
CA ARG A 186 13.65 -2.34 24.02
C ARG A 186 12.34 -2.24 23.23
N ALA A 187 12.09 -3.18 22.32
CA ALA A 187 10.84 -3.24 21.58
C ALA A 187 9.70 -3.88 22.39
N GLN A 188 9.95 -4.45 23.57
CA GLN A 188 8.92 -5.08 24.39
C GLN A 188 7.86 -4.06 24.83
N LEU A 189 8.28 -2.89 25.31
CA LEU A 189 7.35 -1.85 25.77
C LEU A 189 6.35 -1.45 24.66
N PRO A 190 6.78 -1.00 23.47
CA PRO A 190 5.81 -0.71 22.40
C PRO A 190 5.05 -1.95 21.91
N ALA A 191 5.64 -3.15 21.96
CA ALA A 191 4.94 -4.38 21.60
C ALA A 191 3.80 -4.71 22.56
N MET A 192 4.05 -4.63 23.86
CA MET A 192 3.04 -4.83 24.91
C MET A 192 1.89 -3.82 24.79
N ILE A 193 2.22 -2.53 24.61
CA ILE A 193 1.21 -1.49 24.39
C ILE A 193 0.34 -1.83 23.19
N MET A 194 0.93 -2.10 22.03
CA MET A 194 0.16 -2.41 20.81
C MET A 194 -0.66 -3.70 20.92
N MET A 195 -0.14 -4.73 21.60
CA MET A 195 -0.81 -6.02 21.76
C MET A 195 -1.99 -5.94 22.73
N LEU A 196 -1.90 -5.11 23.76
CA LEU A 196 -2.90 -5.06 24.84
C LEU A 196 -3.80 -3.80 24.80
N SER A 197 -3.55 -2.87 23.88
CA SER A 197 -4.41 -1.69 23.68
C SER A 197 -4.88 -1.53 22.21
N GLY A 198 -4.31 -2.29 21.28
CA GLY A 198 -4.64 -2.18 19.86
C GLY A 198 -4.23 -0.85 19.21
N LEU A 199 -3.35 -0.05 19.81
CA LEU A 199 -2.83 1.17 19.21
C LEU A 199 -2.13 0.86 17.87
N ARG A 200 -2.25 1.80 16.90
CA ARG A 200 -1.40 1.74 15.70
C ARG A 200 0.04 2.07 16.08
N LEU A 201 1.01 1.55 15.32
CA LEU A 201 2.41 1.87 15.56
C LEU A 201 2.66 3.38 15.70
N SER A 202 2.11 4.17 14.78
CA SER A 202 2.29 5.63 14.80
C SER A 202 1.62 6.33 15.99
N GLU A 203 0.57 5.77 16.56
CA GLU A 203 -0.09 6.22 17.79
C GLU A 203 0.75 5.82 19.01
N CYS A 204 1.21 4.57 19.06
CA CYS A 204 2.07 4.06 20.13
C CYS A 204 3.39 4.84 20.23
N LEU A 205 4.04 5.16 19.12
CA LEU A 205 5.29 5.92 19.09
C LEU A 205 5.11 7.42 19.40
N ALA A 206 3.87 7.91 19.43
CA ALA A 206 3.53 9.29 19.80
C ALA A 206 3.01 9.40 21.23
N LEU A 207 2.84 8.27 21.93
CA LEU A 207 2.21 8.21 23.25
C LEU A 207 3.07 8.93 24.29
N GLN A 208 2.43 9.74 25.13
CA GLN A 208 3.04 10.40 26.28
C GLN A 208 2.54 9.79 27.58
N TRP A 209 3.31 9.92 28.65
CA TRP A 209 2.92 9.37 29.95
C TRP A 209 1.67 10.01 30.54
N TYR A 210 1.36 11.25 30.20
CA TYR A 210 0.13 11.92 30.66
C TYR A 210 -1.13 11.40 29.93
N ASP A 211 -0.96 10.73 28.75
CA ASP A 211 -2.05 10.10 28.02
C ASP A 211 -2.53 8.80 28.68
N ILE A 212 -1.75 8.28 29.65
CA ILE A 212 -1.98 6.99 30.28
C ILE A 212 -2.54 7.21 31.71
N ASP A 213 -3.81 6.91 31.82
CA ASP A 213 -4.49 6.87 33.13
C ASP A 213 -4.39 5.44 33.70
N LEU A 214 -3.45 5.27 34.65
CA LEU A 214 -3.18 3.96 35.27
C LEU A 214 -4.21 3.64 36.40
N GLU A 215 -4.97 4.63 36.87
CA GLU A 215 -6.01 4.42 37.88
C GLU A 215 -7.28 3.90 37.23
N ASN A 216 -7.70 4.51 36.12
CA ASN A 216 -8.89 4.12 35.37
C ASN A 216 -8.58 3.07 34.27
N ALA A 217 -7.33 2.60 34.16
CA ALA A 217 -6.88 1.64 33.15
C ALA A 217 -7.22 2.05 31.70
N GLN A 218 -6.87 3.29 31.34
CA GLN A 218 -7.22 3.90 30.05
C GLN A 218 -6.02 4.57 29.38
N ILE A 219 -6.05 4.61 28.06
CA ILE A 219 -5.10 5.36 27.21
C ILE A 219 -5.88 6.31 26.30
N SER A 220 -5.56 7.60 26.34
CA SER A 220 -6.09 8.62 25.44
C SER A 220 -5.26 8.66 24.15
N VAL A 221 -5.92 8.53 23.00
CA VAL A 221 -5.27 8.56 21.69
C VAL A 221 -5.75 9.79 20.93
N HIS A 222 -4.86 10.77 20.75
CA HIS A 222 -5.21 12.04 20.09
C HIS A 222 -4.12 12.52 19.12
N GLN A 223 -2.99 11.80 19.03
CA GLN A 223 -1.86 12.18 18.20
C GLN A 223 -1.17 10.98 17.55
N LYS A 224 -0.30 11.22 16.60
CA LYS A 224 0.47 10.20 15.90
C LYS A 224 1.84 10.72 15.48
N LEU A 225 2.82 9.82 15.39
CA LEU A 225 4.14 10.09 14.82
C LEU A 225 4.11 9.90 13.29
N VAL A 226 4.58 10.91 12.56
CA VAL A 226 4.91 10.81 11.12
C VAL A 226 6.40 10.48 11.04
N MET A 227 6.71 9.27 10.58
CA MET A 227 8.10 8.74 10.53
C MET A 227 8.81 8.99 9.20
N THR A 228 8.13 9.56 8.20
CA THR A 228 8.70 9.84 6.88
C THR A 228 9.27 11.27 6.83
N GLY A 229 10.48 11.40 6.27
CA GLY A 229 11.24 12.66 6.39
C GLY A 229 11.79 12.84 7.80
N THR A 230 11.82 14.05 8.31
CA THR A 230 12.11 14.31 9.72
C THR A 230 10.93 13.86 10.59
N PRO A 231 11.13 12.91 11.52
CA PRO A 231 10.06 12.45 12.38
C PRO A 231 9.45 13.57 13.23
N HIS A 232 8.12 13.70 13.24
CA HIS A 232 7.42 14.73 14.00
C HIS A 232 6.02 14.27 14.42
N ILE A 233 5.51 14.87 15.50
CA ILE A 233 4.17 14.61 16.01
C ILE A 233 3.15 15.44 15.22
N VAL A 234 2.04 14.79 14.88
CA VAL A 234 0.87 15.42 14.30
C VAL A 234 -0.31 15.20 15.23
N GLN A 235 -0.90 16.30 15.68
CA GLN A 235 -2.12 16.29 16.47
C GLN A 235 -3.33 15.89 15.64
N GLY A 236 -4.28 15.19 16.25
CA GLY A 236 -5.49 14.72 15.61
C GLY A 236 -5.30 13.43 14.79
N ALA A 237 -6.41 12.91 14.30
CA ALA A 237 -6.47 11.73 13.47
C ALA A 237 -7.04 12.07 12.08
N LYS A 238 -6.84 11.18 11.10
CA LYS A 238 -7.44 11.31 9.75
C LYS A 238 -8.98 11.41 9.77
N SER A 239 -9.61 10.95 10.86
CA SER A 239 -11.07 10.98 11.06
C SER A 239 -11.36 11.22 12.56
N LYS A 240 -12.56 11.73 12.88
CA LYS A 240 -13.03 11.88 14.27
C LYS A 240 -12.92 10.58 15.09
N ALA A 241 -13.12 9.42 14.44
CA ALA A 241 -12.98 8.10 15.08
C ALA A 241 -11.53 7.75 15.50
N GLY A 242 -10.54 8.53 15.09
CA GLY A 242 -9.15 8.31 15.50
C GLY A 242 -8.80 8.91 16.86
N ILE A 243 -9.57 9.89 17.35
CA ILE A 243 -9.47 10.43 18.71
C ILE A 243 -10.39 9.59 19.57
N ARG A 244 -9.81 8.87 20.52
CA ARG A 244 -10.54 7.91 21.36
C ARG A 244 -9.81 7.63 22.65
N THR A 245 -10.55 7.09 23.62
CA THR A 245 -10.00 6.47 24.83
C THR A 245 -10.08 4.96 24.68
N VAL A 246 -8.99 4.27 24.97
CA VAL A 246 -8.86 2.81 24.89
C VAL A 246 -8.74 2.24 26.29
N ASN A 247 -9.59 1.27 26.63
CA ASN A 247 -9.46 0.52 27.88
C ASN A 247 -8.32 -0.50 27.76
N ILE A 248 -7.53 -0.64 28.81
CA ILE A 248 -6.38 -1.55 28.85
C ILE A 248 -6.51 -2.56 30.01
N PRO A 249 -6.03 -3.80 29.85
CA PRO A 249 -6.08 -4.80 30.92
C PRO A 249 -5.09 -4.49 32.04
N HIS A 250 -5.39 -4.99 33.24
CA HIS A 250 -4.52 -4.82 34.41
C HIS A 250 -3.08 -5.28 34.18
N THR A 251 -2.88 -6.36 33.40
CA THR A 251 -1.55 -6.82 33.00
C THR A 251 -0.71 -5.71 32.34
N LEU A 252 -1.33 -4.89 31.48
CA LEU A 252 -0.62 -3.75 30.87
C LEU A 252 -0.44 -2.62 31.89
N VAL A 253 -1.42 -2.38 32.75
CA VAL A 253 -1.32 -1.36 33.82
C VAL A 253 -0.12 -1.64 34.71
N ASP A 254 0.03 -2.87 35.20
CA ASP A 254 1.13 -3.26 36.08
C ASP A 254 2.49 -3.17 35.40
N PHE A 255 2.54 -3.60 34.14
CA PHE A 255 3.74 -3.46 33.31
C PHE A 255 4.13 -1.98 33.13
N LEU A 256 3.17 -1.10 32.82
CA LEU A 256 3.40 0.33 32.62
C LEU A 256 3.75 1.07 33.95
N LYS A 257 3.20 0.68 35.08
CA LYS A 257 3.60 1.21 36.39
C LYS A 257 5.10 1.02 36.63
N ASN A 258 5.61 -0.17 36.39
CA ASN A 258 7.04 -0.46 36.49
C ASN A 258 7.88 0.39 35.53
N GLN A 259 7.44 0.57 34.31
CA GLN A 259 8.14 1.40 33.31
C GLN A 259 8.11 2.90 33.67
N LYS A 260 6.98 3.40 34.18
CA LYS A 260 6.82 4.82 34.58
C LYS A 260 7.80 5.23 35.66
N ASN A 261 8.14 4.34 36.57
CA ASN A 261 9.10 4.59 37.65
C ASN A 261 10.52 4.85 37.11
N HIS A 262 10.79 4.46 35.88
CA HIS A 262 12.10 4.63 35.19
C HIS A 262 12.02 5.59 33.99
N LYS A 263 10.98 6.43 33.92
CA LYS A 263 10.79 7.36 32.79
C LYS A 263 11.94 8.36 32.72
N GLN A 264 12.48 8.54 31.50
CA GLN A 264 13.50 9.54 31.18
C GLN A 264 12.97 10.68 30.32
N SER A 265 11.73 10.60 29.88
CA SER A 265 11.07 11.54 28.97
C SER A 265 9.56 11.57 29.21
N ASP A 266 8.90 12.62 28.72
CA ASP A 266 7.43 12.69 28.68
C ASP A 266 6.86 11.70 27.66
N PHE A 267 7.59 11.36 26.59
CA PHE A 267 7.20 10.33 25.65
C PHE A 267 7.55 8.93 26.17
N VAL A 268 6.62 7.99 25.92
CA VAL A 268 6.75 6.60 26.39
C VAL A 268 7.78 5.82 25.61
N VAL A 269 7.91 6.08 24.30
CA VAL A 269 8.76 5.30 23.39
C VAL A 269 9.63 6.22 22.56
N LEU A 270 10.94 6.20 22.83
CA LEU A 270 11.95 6.95 22.09
C LEU A 270 13.16 6.06 21.72
N THR A 271 14.02 6.56 20.84
CA THR A 271 15.31 5.94 20.55
C THR A 271 16.25 6.05 21.76
N THR A 272 17.40 5.37 21.74
CA THR A 272 18.45 5.52 22.79
C THR A 272 19.02 6.92 22.91
N LYS A 273 18.85 7.73 21.88
CA LYS A 273 19.28 9.14 21.86
C LYS A 273 18.20 10.10 22.36
N GLY A 274 17.03 9.60 22.77
CA GLY A 274 15.88 10.43 23.16
C GLY A 274 15.14 11.06 21.98
N GLU A 275 15.32 10.54 20.75
CA GLU A 275 14.71 11.05 19.53
C GLU A 275 13.50 10.21 19.10
N PHE A 276 12.64 10.76 18.27
CA PHE A 276 11.56 10.01 17.62
C PHE A 276 12.09 9.00 16.62
N PHE A 277 11.39 7.87 16.50
CA PHE A 277 11.75 6.84 15.55
C PHE A 277 11.48 7.26 14.10
N SER A 278 12.52 7.16 13.27
CA SER A 278 12.36 7.08 11.81
C SER A 278 11.87 5.70 11.38
N THR A 279 11.40 5.57 10.14
CA THR A 279 11.00 4.26 9.59
C THR A 279 12.15 3.24 9.60
N THR A 280 13.38 3.69 9.35
CA THR A 280 14.56 2.82 9.37
C THR A 280 14.92 2.39 10.78
N ALA A 281 15.02 3.33 11.73
CA ALA A 281 15.33 3.03 13.12
C ALA A 281 14.31 2.08 13.77
N TRP A 282 13.01 2.25 13.46
CA TRP A 282 11.98 1.33 13.91
C TRP A 282 12.17 -0.08 13.33
N ARG A 283 12.43 -0.18 12.01
CA ARG A 283 12.65 -1.46 11.36
C ARG A 283 13.84 -2.21 11.96
N GLU A 284 14.94 -1.52 12.18
CA GLU A 284 16.15 -2.11 12.81
C GLU A 284 15.88 -2.60 14.24
N LEU A 285 15.15 -1.80 15.05
CA LEU A 285 14.73 -2.22 16.38
C LEU A 285 13.85 -3.47 16.33
N TRP A 286 12.88 -3.50 15.41
CA TRP A 286 11.95 -4.61 15.27
C TRP A 286 12.63 -5.87 14.74
N ASP A 287 13.52 -5.74 13.77
CA ASP A 287 14.31 -6.86 13.24
C ASP A 287 15.24 -7.45 14.32
N SER A 288 15.84 -6.59 15.15
CA SER A 288 16.61 -7.02 16.32
C SER A 288 15.74 -7.81 17.31
N TYR A 289 14.54 -7.32 17.62
CA TYR A 289 13.60 -7.99 18.51
C TYR A 289 13.18 -9.36 17.98
N MET A 290 12.82 -9.43 16.71
CA MET A 290 12.45 -10.70 16.05
C MET A 290 13.63 -11.69 16.03
N ALA A 291 14.87 -11.21 15.87
CA ALA A 291 16.05 -12.08 15.93
C ALA A 291 16.30 -12.64 17.35
N ASP A 292 16.08 -11.84 18.39
CA ASP A 292 16.19 -12.30 19.78
C ASP A 292 15.07 -13.29 20.16
N LEU A 293 13.82 -13.04 19.71
CA LEU A 293 12.73 -14.01 19.84
C LEU A 293 13.05 -15.33 19.15
N ASN A 294 13.55 -15.25 17.91
CA ASN A 294 13.94 -16.44 17.14
C ASN A 294 15.04 -17.24 17.84
N LEU A 295 16.04 -16.57 18.39
CA LEU A 295 17.14 -17.24 19.08
C LEU A 295 16.70 -17.92 20.37
N LYS A 296 15.80 -17.26 21.13
CA LYS A 296 15.33 -17.77 22.43
C LYS A 296 14.29 -18.89 22.28
N TYR A 297 13.33 -18.72 21.40
CA TYR A 297 12.13 -19.56 21.30
C TYR A 297 12.08 -20.42 20.04
N GLY A 298 12.99 -20.20 19.07
CA GLY A 298 13.05 -21.00 17.86
C GLY A 298 13.51 -22.42 18.10
N ASP A 299 12.91 -23.35 17.36
CA ASP A 299 13.37 -24.74 17.32
C ASP A 299 14.44 -24.89 16.24
N PHE A 300 15.64 -25.21 16.68
CA PHE A 300 16.82 -25.41 15.83
C PHE A 300 17.22 -26.90 15.74
N SER A 301 16.34 -27.84 16.09
CA SER A 301 16.62 -29.28 16.09
C SER A 301 16.99 -29.80 14.71
N GLU A 302 16.47 -29.23 13.64
CA GLU A 302 16.79 -29.60 12.26
C GLU A 302 18.13 -29.05 11.74
N TYR A 303 18.81 -28.24 12.53
CA TYR A 303 20.07 -27.60 12.13
C TYR A 303 21.25 -28.26 12.86
N GLU A 304 22.39 -28.34 12.17
CA GLU A 304 23.62 -28.94 12.72
C GLU A 304 24.02 -28.36 14.09
N ARG A 305 23.67 -27.11 14.35
CA ARG A 305 23.89 -26.43 15.63
C ARG A 305 22.90 -25.31 15.90
N LYS A 306 22.62 -25.07 17.18
CA LYS A 306 21.92 -23.87 17.61
C LYS A 306 22.87 -22.65 17.53
N PRO A 307 22.46 -21.51 16.92
CA PRO A 307 23.24 -20.30 16.92
C PRO A 307 23.50 -19.77 18.34
N LYS A 308 24.71 -19.27 18.61
CA LYS A 308 25.07 -18.77 19.94
C LYS A 308 24.54 -17.36 20.21
N SER A 309 24.39 -16.55 19.16
CA SER A 309 23.87 -15.19 19.23
C SER A 309 23.23 -14.79 17.90
N LYS A 310 22.49 -13.68 17.90
CA LYS A 310 21.92 -13.09 16.66
C LYS A 310 22.98 -12.57 15.69
N PHE A 311 24.21 -12.45 16.13
CA PHE A 311 25.38 -12.03 15.33
C PHE A 311 26.30 -13.20 14.99
N ASP A 312 25.78 -14.44 15.02
CA ASP A 312 26.58 -15.62 14.69
C ASP A 312 27.18 -15.49 13.28
N PRO A 313 28.54 -15.60 13.13
CA PRO A 313 29.20 -15.44 11.83
C PRO A 313 28.76 -16.43 10.75
N LYS A 314 28.22 -17.59 11.13
CA LYS A 314 27.68 -18.60 10.22
C LYS A 314 26.23 -18.30 9.81
N GLY A 315 25.68 -17.16 10.24
CA GLY A 315 24.29 -16.80 10.03
C GLY A 315 23.34 -17.47 11.03
N VAL A 316 22.16 -16.90 11.16
CA VAL A 316 21.08 -17.42 12.01
C VAL A 316 19.86 -17.70 11.13
N PRO A 317 19.50 -18.97 10.90
CA PRO A 317 18.27 -19.30 10.20
C PRO A 317 17.07 -18.77 10.99
N PHE A 318 16.05 -18.29 10.28
CA PHE A 318 14.84 -17.79 10.92
C PHE A 318 13.82 -18.92 10.96
N VAL A 319 13.57 -19.47 12.14
CA VAL A 319 12.76 -20.68 12.35
C VAL A 319 11.38 -20.39 12.95
N ILE A 320 11.18 -19.21 13.57
CA ILE A 320 9.85 -18.78 13.99
C ILE A 320 9.18 -17.96 12.86
N GLU A 321 7.86 -17.95 12.85
CA GLU A 321 7.13 -17.08 11.92
C GLU A 321 7.32 -15.61 12.27
N ARG A 322 7.71 -14.79 11.28
CA ARG A 322 7.90 -13.35 11.50
C ARG A 322 6.56 -12.63 11.57
N PHE A 323 6.40 -11.82 12.59
CA PHE A 323 5.26 -10.91 12.72
C PHE A 323 5.71 -9.43 12.80
N THR A 324 4.81 -8.54 12.51
CA THR A 324 5.04 -7.09 12.55
C THR A 324 4.16 -6.44 13.61
N ALA A 325 4.45 -5.19 13.96
CA ALA A 325 3.62 -4.40 14.87
C ALA A 325 2.10 -4.45 14.57
N HIS A 326 1.73 -4.62 13.30
CA HIS A 326 0.33 -4.69 12.92
C HIS A 326 -0.36 -6.01 13.33
N TYR A 327 0.40 -7.10 13.45
CA TYR A 327 -0.11 -8.38 13.98
C TYR A 327 -0.53 -8.23 15.45
N LEU A 328 0.21 -7.45 16.25
CA LEU A 328 -0.12 -7.17 17.66
C LEU A 328 -1.50 -6.52 17.80
N ARG A 329 -1.77 -5.50 16.99
CA ARG A 329 -3.08 -4.87 16.95
C ARG A 329 -4.19 -5.82 16.45
N HIS A 330 -3.87 -6.69 15.50
CA HIS A 330 -4.80 -7.72 15.05
C HIS A 330 -5.09 -8.71 16.18
N THR A 331 -4.08 -9.10 16.96
CA THR A 331 -4.22 -9.93 18.16
C THR A 331 -5.15 -9.31 19.18
N PHE A 332 -4.99 -8.01 19.46
CA PHE A 332 -5.91 -7.28 20.36
C PHE A 332 -7.37 -7.40 19.88
N ALA A 333 -7.63 -7.14 18.61
CA ALA A 333 -8.98 -7.25 18.05
C ALA A 333 -9.54 -8.67 18.18
N THR A 334 -8.72 -9.67 17.92
CA THR A 334 -9.06 -11.10 18.03
C THR A 334 -9.35 -11.50 19.48
N ASN A 335 -8.52 -11.06 20.43
CA ASN A 335 -8.72 -11.33 21.86
C ASN A 335 -10.02 -10.70 22.36
N LEU A 336 -10.33 -9.46 21.98
CA LEU A 336 -11.61 -8.83 22.33
C LEU A 336 -12.80 -9.62 21.80
N PHE A 337 -12.71 -10.13 20.57
CA PHE A 337 -13.74 -10.99 20.01
C PHE A 337 -13.94 -12.27 20.83
N PHE A 338 -12.86 -12.98 21.17
CA PHE A 338 -12.95 -14.20 22.01
C PHE A 338 -13.43 -13.93 23.42
N CYS A 339 -13.24 -12.71 23.94
CA CYS A 339 -13.83 -12.24 25.21
C CYS A 339 -15.32 -11.87 25.08
N GLY A 340 -15.96 -12.10 23.92
CA GLY A 340 -17.39 -11.84 23.71
C GLY A 340 -17.75 -10.36 23.54
N GLN A 341 -16.79 -9.49 23.26
CA GLN A 341 -17.06 -8.07 23.03
C GLN A 341 -17.78 -7.86 21.69
N ASP A 342 -18.74 -6.95 21.68
CA ASP A 342 -19.50 -6.64 20.47
C ASP A 342 -18.65 -5.91 19.41
N LEU A 343 -19.11 -5.99 18.15
CA LEU A 343 -18.39 -5.41 17.00
C LEU A 343 -18.19 -3.89 17.15
N LEU A 344 -19.17 -3.18 17.69
CA LEU A 344 -19.11 -1.72 17.84
C LEU A 344 -18.09 -1.32 18.89
N TYR A 345 -18.04 -2.04 20.01
CA TYR A 345 -17.01 -1.85 21.03
C TYR A 345 -15.61 -2.05 20.45
N VAL A 346 -15.36 -3.17 19.75
CA VAL A 346 -14.06 -3.45 19.12
C VAL A 346 -13.71 -2.39 18.08
N GLN A 347 -14.68 -1.95 17.27
CA GLN A 347 -14.49 -0.88 16.29
C GLN A 347 -14.05 0.43 16.96
N ASN A 348 -14.71 0.81 18.06
CA ASN A 348 -14.41 2.01 18.83
C ASN A 348 -13.02 1.93 19.47
N GLN A 349 -12.67 0.81 20.13
CA GLN A 349 -11.35 0.59 20.72
C GLN A 349 -10.24 0.68 19.63
N LEU A 350 -10.46 0.13 18.46
CA LEU A 350 -9.52 0.21 17.35
C LEU A 350 -9.52 1.58 16.63
N GLY A 351 -10.57 2.38 16.74
CA GLY A 351 -10.71 3.63 15.95
C GLY A 351 -10.78 3.37 14.45
N HIS A 352 -11.59 2.39 14.02
CA HIS A 352 -11.86 2.11 12.62
C HIS A 352 -13.01 3.00 12.13
N ALA A 353 -12.73 3.86 11.15
CA ALA A 353 -13.74 4.75 10.56
C ALA A 353 -14.83 3.99 9.78
N LYS A 354 -14.52 2.76 9.33
CA LYS A 354 -15.44 1.92 8.56
C LYS A 354 -15.67 0.60 9.26
N PRO A 355 -16.92 0.19 9.49
CA PRO A 355 -17.26 -1.10 10.10
C PRO A 355 -16.68 -2.31 9.36
N GLU A 356 -16.60 -2.23 8.02
CA GLU A 356 -16.11 -3.34 7.19
C GLU A 356 -14.67 -3.73 7.55
N THR A 357 -13.86 -2.78 8.07
CA THR A 357 -12.48 -3.06 8.48
C THR A 357 -12.44 -3.99 9.70
N THR A 358 -13.36 -3.80 10.65
CA THR A 358 -13.50 -4.65 11.84
C THR A 358 -14.21 -5.96 11.47
N LEU A 359 -15.25 -5.88 10.64
CA LEU A 359 -16.01 -7.05 10.18
C LEU A 359 -15.11 -8.06 9.44
N ASN A 360 -14.17 -7.60 8.63
CA ASN A 360 -13.21 -8.50 7.97
C ASN A 360 -12.39 -9.33 8.96
N ILE A 361 -12.03 -8.78 10.12
CA ILE A 361 -11.34 -9.55 11.18
C ILE A 361 -12.29 -10.62 11.72
N TYR A 362 -13.53 -10.28 12.00
CA TYR A 362 -14.55 -11.22 12.48
C TYR A 362 -14.83 -12.35 11.49
N THR A 363 -14.98 -12.03 10.21
CA THR A 363 -15.28 -13.02 9.17
C THR A 363 -14.16 -14.06 9.06
N HIS A 364 -12.90 -13.63 9.12
CA HIS A 364 -11.77 -14.56 9.12
C HIS A 364 -11.76 -15.49 10.33
N LEU A 365 -12.09 -14.96 11.52
CA LEU A 365 -12.14 -15.76 12.75
C LEU A 365 -13.27 -16.79 12.72
N VAL A 366 -14.47 -16.38 12.30
CA VAL A 366 -15.64 -17.29 12.21
C VAL A 366 -15.36 -18.39 11.18
N LEU A 367 -14.79 -18.05 10.02
CA LEU A 367 -14.44 -19.05 9.01
C LEU A 367 -13.38 -20.04 9.51
N SER A 368 -12.39 -19.59 10.29
CA SER A 368 -11.38 -20.48 10.88
C SER A 368 -11.97 -21.43 11.92
N LEU A 369 -13.02 -21.03 12.64
CA LEU A 369 -13.73 -21.87 13.62
C LEU A 369 -14.67 -22.90 12.97
N ILE A 370 -15.17 -22.60 11.76
CA ILE A 370 -16.06 -23.55 11.03
C ILE A 370 -15.27 -24.62 10.30
N HIS A 371 -13.97 -24.40 10.05
CA HIS A 371 -13.07 -25.37 9.39
C HIS A 371 -12.31 -26.28 10.37
N ILE A 372 -12.62 -26.24 11.66
CA ILE A 372 -12.22 -27.24 12.66
C ILE A 372 -13.36 -28.25 12.81
#